data_ba736e10fc80ff7b353935a2fb0cd5dd
#
_entry.id   ba736e10fc80ff7b353935a2fb0cd5dd
#
_cell.length_a   1.000
_cell.length_b   1.000
_cell.length_c   1.000
_cell.angle_alpha   90.00
_cell.angle_beta   90.00
_cell.angle_gamma   90.00
#
_symmetry.space_group_name_H-M   'P 1'
#
loop_
_entity.id
_entity.type
_entity.pdbx_description
1 polymer ?
#
loop_
_entity_poly.entity_id
_entity_poly.type
_entity_poly.pdbx_seq_one_letter_code
_entity_poly.pdbx_strand_id
1 'polypeptide(L)'
;MRFSTKTPTLIGFPKAHTGWQNQDYLDQPGYHGAERFNDHDKMVELIVEADKEGMSVHVHSEGGGATHFMLGCIEDAEKITGNKDQRNVLAHLHFVTDEDVRRMAETGSVPAVPPMWTLY
;
A
#
# COMPACT_ATOMS: atom_id res chain seq x y z
N MET A 1 22.53 -1.80 -8.48
CA MET A 1 21.17 -1.54 -7.97
C MET A 1 21.10 -2.04 -6.54
N ARG A 2 21.04 -1.17 -5.58
CA ARG A 2 20.90 -1.57 -4.17
C ARG A 2 19.42 -1.64 -3.83
N PHE A 3 18.92 -2.83 -3.49
CA PHE A 3 17.61 -2.99 -2.90
C PHE A 3 17.76 -2.88 -1.38
N SER A 4 17.45 -1.73 -0.80
CA SER A 4 17.18 -1.60 0.62
C SER A 4 15.71 -1.28 0.77
N THR A 5 14.99 -2.14 1.47
CA THR A 5 13.58 -1.95 1.76
C THR A 5 13.42 -1.42 3.17
N LYS A 6 12.95 -0.19 3.30
CA LYS A 6 12.30 0.22 4.57
C LYS A 6 10.87 -0.30 4.51
N THR A 7 10.49 -1.12 5.46
CA THR A 7 9.16 -1.73 5.52
C THR A 7 8.31 -1.04 6.58
N PRO A 8 7.53 -0.03 6.22
CA PRO A 8 6.46 0.39 7.11
C PRO A 8 5.37 -0.67 7.11
N THR A 9 4.86 -0.98 8.28
CA THR A 9 3.92 -2.05 8.49
C THR A 9 2.50 -1.51 8.57
N LEU A 10 1.73 -1.66 7.50
CA LEU A 10 0.28 -1.44 7.47
C LEU A 10 -0.49 -2.75 7.70
N ILE A 11 0.05 -3.63 8.57
CA ILE A 11 -0.48 -4.97 8.78
C ILE A 11 -1.73 -4.94 9.64
N GLY A 12 -2.81 -5.45 9.09
CA GLY A 12 -3.96 -5.96 9.79
C GLY A 12 -4.50 -7.15 9.03
N PHE A 13 -5.07 -8.15 9.72
CA PHE A 13 -5.64 -9.33 9.08
C PHE A 13 -7.15 -9.17 8.94
N PRO A 14 -7.74 -9.34 7.74
CA PRO A 14 -9.19 -9.24 7.55
C PRO A 14 -9.98 -10.21 8.44
N LYS A 15 -9.53 -11.45 8.60
CA LYS A 15 -10.17 -12.44 9.47
C LYS A 15 -10.17 -12.05 10.97
N ALA A 16 -9.22 -11.22 11.38
CA ALA A 16 -9.16 -10.68 12.74
C ALA A 16 -9.78 -9.29 12.85
N HIS A 17 -10.46 -8.82 11.80
CA HIS A 17 -11.04 -7.47 11.69
C HIS A 17 -10.05 -6.32 11.97
N THR A 18 -8.78 -6.54 11.72
CA THR A 18 -7.73 -5.54 11.92
C THR A 18 -7.19 -4.97 10.61
N GLY A 19 -7.53 -5.56 9.47
CA GLY A 19 -7.19 -5.03 8.15
C GLY A 19 -8.00 -3.77 7.83
N TRP A 20 -7.33 -2.69 7.47
CA TRP A 20 -7.99 -1.44 7.07
C TRP A 20 -8.67 -1.59 5.71
N GLN A 21 -10.01 -1.53 5.69
CA GLN A 21 -10.85 -1.70 4.51
C GLN A 21 -11.40 -0.36 4.01
N ASN A 22 -11.86 -0.33 2.76
CA ASN A 22 -12.57 0.82 2.19
C ASN A 22 -13.98 1.00 2.75
N GLN A 23 -14.57 -0.08 3.25
CA GLN A 23 -15.92 -0.13 3.82
C GLN A 23 -15.88 -0.82 5.17
N ASP A 24 -16.92 -0.60 5.96
CA ASP A 24 -17.07 -1.28 7.24
C ASP A 24 -17.15 -2.80 7.06
N TYR A 25 -16.69 -3.54 8.06
CA TYR A 25 -16.92 -4.98 8.13
C TYR A 25 -18.41 -5.27 8.24
N LEU A 26 -18.91 -6.24 7.46
CA LEU A 26 -20.32 -6.56 7.38
C LEU A 26 -20.94 -6.95 8.72
N ASP A 27 -20.16 -7.56 9.60
CA ASP A 27 -20.53 -7.97 10.94
C ASP A 27 -20.20 -6.95 12.03
N GLN A 28 -19.58 -5.83 11.67
CA GLN A 28 -19.21 -4.73 12.57
C GLN A 28 -19.48 -3.37 11.94
N PRO A 29 -20.74 -2.95 11.79
CA PRO A 29 -21.07 -1.63 11.25
C PRO A 29 -20.41 -0.50 12.04
N GLY A 30 -19.83 0.47 11.36
CA GLY A 30 -19.06 1.58 11.94
C GLY A 30 -17.59 1.28 12.17
N TYR A 31 -17.10 0.10 11.79
CA TYR A 31 -15.70 -0.28 11.92
C TYR A 31 -15.14 -0.87 10.62
N HIS A 32 -14.10 -0.25 10.10
CA HIS A 32 -13.45 -0.63 8.84
C HIS A 32 -11.99 -1.12 9.02
N GLY A 33 -11.62 -1.45 10.23
CA GLY A 33 -10.27 -1.95 10.55
C GLY A 33 -9.37 -0.91 11.20
N ALA A 34 -8.15 -1.32 11.51
CA ALA A 34 -7.18 -0.47 12.19
C ALA A 34 -6.33 0.33 11.18
N GLU A 35 -6.45 1.63 11.21
CA GLU A 35 -5.59 2.57 10.47
C GLU A 35 -4.25 2.74 11.22
N ARG A 36 -3.37 1.74 11.13
CA ARG A 36 -2.12 1.72 11.91
C ARG A 36 -1.12 2.79 11.52
N PHE A 37 -1.16 3.20 10.27
CA PHE A 37 -0.37 4.30 9.75
C PHE A 37 -1.22 5.07 8.72
N ASN A 38 -1.72 6.21 9.11
CA ASN A 38 -2.58 7.07 8.29
C ASN A 38 -2.04 8.50 8.12
N ASP A 39 -0.76 8.71 8.41
CA ASP A 39 -0.11 10.00 8.20
C ASP A 39 0.40 10.09 6.75
N HIS A 40 -0.45 10.64 5.89
CA HIS A 40 -0.18 10.80 4.46
C HIS A 40 1.12 11.56 4.19
N ASP A 41 1.33 12.70 4.85
CA ASP A 41 2.47 13.57 4.57
C ASP A 41 3.80 12.90 4.94
N LYS A 42 3.83 12.20 6.07
CA LYS A 42 5.01 11.42 6.48
C LYS A 42 5.29 10.26 5.53
N MET A 43 4.25 9.60 5.02
CA MET A 43 4.44 8.53 4.05
C MET A 43 4.98 9.08 2.74
N VAL A 44 4.46 10.18 2.24
CA VAL A 44 4.96 10.86 1.04
C VAL A 44 6.43 11.26 1.21
N GLU A 45 6.78 11.87 2.34
CA GLU A 45 8.16 12.23 2.67
C GLU A 45 9.09 11.02 2.65
N LEU A 46 8.68 9.91 3.26
CA LEU A 46 9.45 8.67 3.29
C LEU A 46 9.67 8.10 1.90
N ILE A 47 8.64 8.11 1.03
CA ILE A 47 8.75 7.62 -0.35
C ILE A 47 9.70 8.50 -1.14
N VAL A 48 9.60 9.82 -1.01
CA VAL A 48 10.47 10.79 -1.69
C VAL A 48 11.94 10.62 -1.24
N GLU A 49 12.18 10.48 0.06
CA GLU A 49 13.52 10.26 0.56
C GLU A 49 14.11 8.91 0.12
N ALA A 50 13.30 7.86 0.12
CA ALA A 50 13.73 6.56 -0.40
C ALA A 50 14.12 6.65 -1.88
N ASP A 51 13.36 7.38 -2.68
CA ASP A 51 13.67 7.59 -4.11
C ASP A 51 14.99 8.33 -4.31
N LYS A 52 15.28 9.37 -3.52
CA LYS A 52 16.58 10.08 -3.56
C LYS A 52 17.77 9.17 -3.28
N GLU A 53 17.57 8.17 -2.43
CA GLU A 53 18.59 7.16 -2.10
C GLU A 53 18.61 5.97 -3.09
N GLY A 54 17.79 6.00 -4.13
CA GLY A 54 17.67 4.93 -5.11
C GLY A 54 17.02 3.66 -4.54
N MET A 55 16.14 3.81 -3.56
CA MET A 55 15.45 2.72 -2.89
C MET A 55 13.97 2.68 -3.25
N SER A 56 13.40 1.47 -3.29
CA SER A 56 11.96 1.26 -3.31
C SER A 56 11.41 1.13 -1.90
N VAL A 57 10.15 1.48 -1.72
CA VAL A 57 9.40 1.22 -0.48
C VAL A 57 8.60 -0.07 -0.64
N HIS A 58 8.69 -0.96 0.34
CA HIS A 58 7.92 -2.19 0.39
C HIS A 58 6.92 -2.10 1.54
N VAL A 59 5.63 -2.16 1.23
CA VAL A 59 4.56 -1.99 2.21
C VAL A 59 3.66 -3.22 2.24
N HIS A 60 3.38 -3.71 3.44
CA HIS A 60 2.32 -4.69 3.64
C HIS A 60 0.96 -4.00 3.58
N SER A 61 0.11 -4.40 2.64
CA SER A 61 -1.17 -3.79 2.32
C SER A 61 -2.26 -4.86 2.29
N GLU A 62 -2.74 -5.24 3.47
CA GLU A 62 -3.70 -6.34 3.64
C GLU A 62 -5.13 -5.94 3.26
N GLY A 63 -5.56 -4.76 3.64
CA GLY A 63 -6.89 -4.27 3.38
C GLY A 63 -6.98 -3.30 2.21
N GLY A 64 -8.17 -3.18 1.61
CA GLY A 64 -8.42 -2.26 0.51
C GLY A 64 -8.19 -0.79 0.86
N GLY A 65 -8.50 -0.39 2.09
CA GLY A 65 -8.24 0.96 2.58
C GLY A 65 -6.74 1.28 2.66
N ALA A 66 -5.93 0.33 3.13
CA ALA A 66 -4.48 0.46 3.17
C ALA A 66 -3.88 0.59 1.76
N THR A 67 -4.36 -0.21 0.80
CA THR A 67 -3.94 -0.14 -0.60
C THR A 67 -4.29 1.21 -1.22
N HIS A 68 -5.53 1.64 -1.04
CA HIS A 68 -6.01 2.92 -1.55
C HIS A 68 -5.20 4.11 -0.99
N PHE A 69 -4.95 4.11 0.31
CA PHE A 69 -4.13 5.10 0.99
C PHE A 69 -2.69 5.13 0.44
N MET A 70 -2.04 3.98 0.32
CA MET A 70 -0.66 3.91 -0.18
C MET A 70 -0.53 4.38 -1.61
N LEU A 71 -1.47 4.04 -2.48
CA LEU A 71 -1.46 4.51 -3.87
C LEU A 71 -1.58 6.03 -3.93
N GLY A 72 -2.41 6.65 -3.10
CA GLY A 72 -2.47 8.11 -2.98
C GLY A 72 -1.14 8.73 -2.56
N CYS A 73 -0.44 8.12 -1.61
CA CYS A 73 0.89 8.57 -1.19
C CYS A 73 1.93 8.43 -2.30
N ILE A 74 1.91 7.32 -3.03
CA ILE A 74 2.83 7.09 -4.16
C ILE A 74 2.57 8.09 -5.29
N GLU A 75 1.31 8.33 -5.64
CA GLU A 75 0.94 9.32 -6.66
C GLU A 75 1.44 10.72 -6.30
N ASP A 76 1.28 11.13 -5.06
CA ASP A 76 1.75 12.46 -4.60
C ASP A 76 3.28 12.54 -4.52
N ALA A 77 3.95 11.46 -4.11
CA ALA A 77 5.40 11.38 -4.15
C ALA A 77 5.94 11.48 -5.59
N GLU A 78 5.31 10.83 -6.56
CA GLU A 78 5.67 10.91 -7.98
C GLU A 78 5.53 12.33 -8.54
N LYS A 79 4.54 13.09 -8.09
CA LYS A 79 4.40 14.52 -8.47
C LYS A 79 5.59 15.35 -7.99
N ILE A 80 6.17 14.99 -6.85
CA ILE A 80 7.33 15.68 -6.27
C ILE A 80 8.62 15.26 -6.95
N THR A 81 8.85 13.95 -7.12
CA THR A 81 10.12 13.41 -7.66
C THR A 81 10.17 13.37 -9.18
N GLY A 82 9.01 13.27 -9.84
CA GLY A 82 8.91 13.02 -11.29
C GLY A 82 9.31 11.60 -11.71
N ASN A 83 9.60 10.70 -10.76
CA ASN A 83 10.05 9.34 -11.04
C ASN A 83 8.90 8.33 -10.95
N LYS A 84 8.50 7.76 -12.08
CA LYS A 84 7.49 6.68 -12.18
C LYS A 84 8.11 5.28 -12.23
N ASP A 85 9.39 5.15 -11.99
CA ASP A 85 10.11 3.87 -12.03
C ASP A 85 10.78 3.54 -10.68
N GLN A 86 10.28 4.09 -9.59
CA GLN A 86 10.75 3.75 -8.23
C GLN A 86 10.41 2.31 -7.87
N ARG A 87 9.36 1.74 -8.46
CA ARG A 87 8.93 0.34 -8.27
C ARG A 87 8.61 0.01 -6.82
N ASN A 88 7.80 0.84 -6.19
CA ASN A 88 7.30 0.58 -4.86
C ASN A 88 6.46 -0.69 -4.83
N VAL A 89 6.62 -1.50 -3.80
CA VAL A 89 5.98 -2.82 -3.70
C VAL A 89 4.83 -2.76 -2.71
N LEU A 90 3.67 -3.22 -3.15
CA LEU A 90 2.49 -3.43 -2.31
C LEU A 90 2.29 -4.94 -2.13
N ALA A 91 2.41 -5.41 -0.89
CA ALA A 91 2.35 -6.84 -0.59
C ALA A 91 0.98 -7.25 -0.04
N HIS A 92 0.62 -8.50 -0.30
CA HIS A 92 -0.61 -9.20 0.06
C HIS A 92 -1.81 -8.88 -0.83
N LEU A 93 -2.32 -7.65 -0.83
CA LEU A 93 -3.37 -7.16 -1.73
C LEU A 93 -4.63 -8.04 -1.75
N HIS A 94 -5.13 -8.44 -0.58
CA HIS A 94 -6.29 -9.32 -0.48
C HIS A 94 -7.59 -8.71 -0.98
N PHE A 95 -7.73 -7.39 -0.87
CA PHE A 95 -8.93 -6.64 -1.27
C PHE A 95 -8.50 -5.43 -2.09
N VAL A 96 -8.49 -5.60 -3.40
CA VAL A 96 -8.07 -4.56 -4.35
C VAL A 96 -9.25 -4.25 -5.27
N THR A 97 -9.54 -2.97 -5.47
CA THR A 97 -10.54 -2.52 -6.44
C THR A 97 -9.94 -2.46 -7.84
N ASP A 98 -10.78 -2.50 -8.86
CA ASP A 98 -10.34 -2.32 -10.26
C ASP A 98 -9.68 -0.95 -10.48
N GLU A 99 -10.13 0.05 -9.74
CA GLU A 99 -9.51 1.39 -9.74
C GLU A 99 -8.09 1.32 -9.20
N ASP A 100 -7.87 0.66 -8.07
CA ASP A 100 -6.54 0.54 -7.47
C ASP A 100 -5.59 -0.26 -8.35
N VAL A 101 -6.09 -1.28 -9.06
CA VAL A 101 -5.30 -2.03 -10.06
C VAL A 101 -4.80 -1.10 -11.18
N ARG A 102 -5.66 -0.23 -11.68
CA ARG A 102 -5.26 0.76 -12.69
C ARG A 102 -4.24 1.76 -12.15
N ARG A 103 -4.46 2.27 -10.94
CA ARG A 103 -3.52 3.19 -10.27
C ARG A 103 -2.15 2.54 -10.03
N MET A 104 -2.12 1.25 -9.67
CA MET A 104 -0.86 0.51 -9.57
C MET A 104 -0.09 0.48 -10.89
N ALA A 105 -0.78 0.23 -12.01
CA ALA A 105 -0.17 0.25 -13.33
C ALA A 105 0.34 1.65 -13.71
N GLU A 106 -0.42 2.70 -13.41
CA GLU A 106 -0.07 4.08 -13.70
C GLU A 106 1.11 4.58 -12.89
N THR A 107 1.24 4.14 -11.64
CA THR A 107 2.35 4.50 -10.73
C THR A 107 3.58 3.61 -10.87
N GLY A 108 3.52 2.56 -11.67
CA GLY A 108 4.60 1.57 -11.75
C GLY A 108 4.81 0.78 -10.45
N SER A 109 3.79 0.73 -9.60
CA SER A 109 3.83 -0.06 -8.37
C SER A 109 3.80 -1.56 -8.66
N VAL A 110 4.54 -2.32 -7.87
CA VAL A 110 4.71 -3.76 -8.08
C VAL A 110 3.86 -4.54 -7.07
N PRO A 111 2.91 -5.37 -7.53
CA PRO A 111 2.17 -6.24 -6.63
C PRO A 111 3.03 -7.42 -6.19
N ALA A 112 3.04 -7.73 -4.90
CA ALA A 112 3.64 -8.93 -4.34
C ALA A 112 2.58 -9.79 -3.66
N VAL A 113 1.97 -10.68 -4.44
CA VAL A 113 0.87 -11.53 -3.98
C VAL A 113 1.40 -12.94 -3.76
N PRO A 114 1.39 -13.46 -2.53
CA PRO A 114 1.75 -14.85 -2.27
C PRO A 114 0.70 -15.79 -2.88
N PRO A 115 1.10 -16.77 -3.73
CA PRO A 115 0.14 -17.65 -4.42
C PRO A 115 -0.76 -18.45 -3.48
N MET A 116 -0.29 -18.74 -2.27
CA MET A 116 -1.06 -19.50 -1.27
C MET A 116 -2.33 -18.79 -0.79
N TRP A 117 -2.37 -17.47 -0.85
CA TRP A 117 -3.52 -16.69 -0.37
C TRP A 117 -4.65 -16.57 -1.39
N THR A 118 -4.39 -16.92 -2.64
CA THR A 118 -5.42 -16.93 -3.70
C THR A 118 -6.19 -18.24 -3.77
N LEU A 119 -5.80 -19.24 -2.99
CA LEU A 119 -6.40 -20.60 -3.00
C LEU A 119 -7.35 -20.86 -1.81
N TYR A 120 -7.54 -19.91 -0.91
CA TYR A 120 -8.42 -20.06 0.26
C TYR A 120 -9.40 -18.87 0.34
#